data_c1864b913299da602fb8b923f197c2db
#
_entry.id   c1864b913299da602fb8b923f197c2db
#
_cell.length_a   1.000
_cell.length_b   1.000
_cell.length_c   1.000
_cell.angle_alpha   90.00
_cell.angle_beta   90.00
_cell.angle_gamma   90.00
#
_symmetry.space_group_name_H-M   'P 1'
#
loop_
_entity.id
_entity.type
_entity.pdbx_description
1 polymer ?
#
loop_
_entity_poly.entity_id
_entity_poly.type
_entity_poly.pdbx_seq_one_letter_code
_entity_poly.pdbx_strand_id
1 'polypeptide(L)'
;MLTSKLITNIKRRITMPANQRLMENSDILSICDTVIMEKMVPEIISLRQNYFVLTSDIALTSGVDTYSIPYRAIGRTLRDLKLKYSDGTKKDLTLIDIEDEHYLAVGISTPDSFYFKGDKIVLSPPPSSGFTLEIWWEMPPSSLVDVTSSAKVLSVTGDDVTVDAVPSNLTISTQVDFISSIPGYSTYAYDRALTNIVGTTLSFATGSLSALTITAGDYISLIETSPLVQLPRECMPFLETLASRRILQAIGDFEGLKMLGEDNDDDLKQMRRLLEPRIRGEATKIINRKGLLRGVHNRNRILY
;
A
#
# COMPACT_ATOMS: atom_id res chain seq x y z
N MET A 1 -7.06 10.04 9.13
CA MET A 1 -7.00 11.24 10.04
C MET A 1 -5.95 12.18 9.51
N LEU A 2 -6.17 13.50 9.53
CA LEU A 2 -5.15 14.49 9.14
C LEU A 2 -3.96 14.46 10.10
N THR A 3 -2.76 14.67 9.57
CA THR A 3 -1.50 14.75 10.35
C THR A 3 -1.54 15.88 11.38
N SER A 4 -2.14 17.03 11.05
CA SER A 4 -2.33 18.15 12.00
C SER A 4 -3.12 17.74 13.25
N LYS A 5 -4.15 16.90 13.08
CA LYS A 5 -4.94 16.37 14.20
C LYS A 5 -4.14 15.34 15.01
N LEU A 6 -3.37 14.47 14.34
CA LEU A 6 -2.48 13.52 15.00
C LEU A 6 -1.47 14.24 15.89
N ILE A 7 -0.78 15.26 15.36
CA ILE A 7 0.18 16.09 16.11
C ILE A 7 -0.50 16.72 17.34
N THR A 8 -1.68 17.29 17.15
CA THR A 8 -2.44 17.93 18.25
C THR A 8 -2.77 16.91 19.34
N ASN A 9 -3.22 15.71 18.98
CA ASN A 9 -3.55 14.66 19.93
C ASN A 9 -2.32 14.19 20.70
N ILE A 10 -1.20 13.97 20.02
CA ILE A 10 0.06 13.57 20.65
C ILE A 10 0.54 14.67 21.63
N LYS A 11 0.57 15.93 21.19
CA LYS A 11 0.97 17.06 22.04
C LYS A 11 0.08 17.16 23.31
N ARG A 12 -1.21 16.88 23.19
CA ARG A 12 -2.12 16.84 24.35
C ARG A 12 -1.81 15.69 25.30
N ARG A 13 -1.51 14.51 24.79
CA ARG A 13 -1.17 13.33 25.62
C ARG A 13 0.10 13.53 26.44
N ILE A 14 1.08 14.20 25.90
CA ILE A 14 2.36 14.49 26.58
C ILE A 14 2.36 15.83 27.31
N THR A 15 1.18 16.48 27.42
CA THR A 15 1.02 17.81 28.09
C THR A 15 2.02 18.86 27.59
N MET A 16 2.46 18.74 26.34
CA MET A 16 3.43 19.65 25.74
C MET A 16 2.81 21.03 25.51
N PRO A 17 3.38 22.11 26.07
CA PRO A 17 2.89 23.47 25.81
C PRO A 17 2.91 23.78 24.31
N ALA A 18 1.88 24.51 23.82
CA ALA A 18 1.74 24.84 22.41
C ALA A 18 2.95 25.59 21.82
N ASN A 19 3.70 26.33 22.66
CA ASN A 19 4.85 27.13 22.29
C ASN A 19 6.20 26.43 22.52
N GLN A 20 6.20 25.16 22.88
CA GLN A 20 7.45 24.44 23.12
C GLN A 20 8.15 24.14 21.79
N ARG A 21 9.37 24.61 21.61
CA ARG A 21 10.19 24.45 20.40
C ARG A 21 11.18 23.29 20.49
N LEU A 22 11.11 22.47 21.54
CA LEU A 22 12.03 21.33 21.71
C LEU A 22 11.85 20.25 20.63
N MET A 23 10.70 20.21 20.00
CA MET A 23 10.37 19.23 18.96
C MET A 23 9.46 19.87 17.92
N GLU A 24 9.91 19.89 16.69
CA GLU A 24 9.13 20.40 15.57
C GLU A 24 8.05 19.41 15.15
N ASN A 25 7.04 19.87 14.40
CA ASN A 25 5.99 18.98 13.89
C ASN A 25 6.55 17.90 12.96
N SER A 26 7.59 18.22 12.19
CA SER A 26 8.34 17.27 11.33
C SER A 26 8.95 16.12 12.13
N ASP A 27 9.51 16.41 13.32
CA ASP A 27 10.12 15.39 14.18
C ASP A 27 9.07 14.43 14.73
N ILE A 28 7.91 15.00 15.15
CA ILE A 28 6.77 14.20 15.62
C ILE A 28 6.27 13.28 14.51
N LEU A 29 6.15 13.78 13.28
CA LEU A 29 5.71 12.97 12.12
C LEU A 29 6.72 11.88 11.79
N SER A 30 8.02 12.17 11.81
CA SER A 30 9.10 11.19 11.61
C SER A 30 9.06 10.06 12.65
N ILE A 31 8.79 10.40 13.93
CA ILE A 31 8.59 9.39 14.98
C ILE A 31 7.35 8.55 14.69
N CYS A 32 6.26 9.17 14.25
CA CYS A 32 5.04 8.44 13.88
C CYS A 32 5.30 7.48 12.71
N ASP A 33 6.02 7.90 11.67
CA ASP A 33 6.39 7.05 10.53
C ASP A 33 7.19 5.84 10.98
N THR A 34 8.17 6.06 11.85
CA THR A 34 8.96 4.95 12.41
C THR A 34 8.07 3.97 13.19
N VAL A 35 7.14 4.46 14.01
CA VAL A 35 6.17 3.63 14.74
C VAL A 35 5.25 2.87 13.78
N ILE A 36 4.77 3.54 12.74
CA ILE A 36 3.90 2.93 11.73
C ILE A 36 4.62 1.75 11.07
N MET A 37 5.83 1.95 10.58
CA MET A 37 6.57 0.93 9.85
C MET A 37 7.05 -0.21 10.74
N GLU A 38 7.52 0.06 11.96
CA GLU A 38 8.09 -0.96 12.84
C GLU A 38 7.05 -1.77 13.63
N LYS A 39 5.92 -1.15 13.99
CA LYS A 39 4.94 -1.76 14.89
C LYS A 39 3.56 -1.94 14.27
N MET A 40 3.05 -0.89 13.57
CA MET A 40 1.67 -0.92 13.11
C MET A 40 1.50 -1.79 11.86
N VAL A 41 2.37 -1.64 10.87
CA VAL A 41 2.30 -2.39 9.60
C VAL A 41 2.39 -3.89 9.83
N PRO A 42 3.40 -4.43 10.56
CA PRO A 42 3.49 -5.86 10.84
C PRO A 42 2.28 -6.38 11.63
N GLU A 43 1.78 -5.63 12.60
CA GLU A 43 0.62 -6.02 13.40
C GLU A 43 -0.66 -6.07 12.54
N ILE A 44 -0.88 -5.08 11.68
CA ILE A 44 -2.05 -5.06 10.78
C ILE A 44 -1.97 -6.22 9.78
N ILE A 45 -0.81 -6.50 9.19
CA ILE A 45 -0.63 -7.61 8.26
C ILE A 45 -0.90 -8.95 8.96
N SER A 46 -0.47 -9.11 10.21
CA SER A 46 -0.72 -10.33 10.98
C SER A 46 -2.20 -10.60 11.21
N LEU A 47 -3.00 -9.55 11.41
CA LEU A 47 -4.44 -9.63 11.68
C LEU A 47 -5.28 -9.59 10.39
N ARG A 48 -4.84 -8.82 9.40
CA ARG A 48 -5.51 -8.62 8.11
C ARG A 48 -4.51 -8.66 6.96
N GLN A 49 -4.16 -9.86 6.56
CA GLN A 49 -3.16 -10.12 5.52
C GLN A 49 -3.38 -9.36 4.20
N ASN A 50 -4.60 -8.95 3.88
CA ASN A 50 -4.94 -8.30 2.60
C ASN A 50 -5.13 -6.78 2.73
N TYR A 51 -4.78 -6.17 3.87
CA TYR A 51 -5.09 -4.76 4.10
C TYR A 51 -4.32 -3.82 3.16
N PHE A 52 -3.04 -4.11 2.94
CA PHE A 52 -2.14 -3.32 2.10
C PHE A 52 -1.95 -3.87 0.69
N VAL A 53 -2.71 -4.90 0.32
CA VAL A 53 -2.53 -5.56 -0.98
C VAL A 53 -3.09 -4.72 -2.11
N LEU A 54 -2.25 -4.49 -3.11
CA LEU A 54 -2.59 -3.88 -4.38
C LEU A 54 -2.35 -4.85 -5.53
N THR A 55 -2.99 -4.55 -6.64
CA THR A 55 -2.82 -5.31 -7.89
C THR A 55 -2.32 -4.36 -8.97
N SER A 56 -1.29 -4.77 -9.69
CA SER A 56 -0.75 -4.04 -10.84
C SER A 56 -0.72 -4.95 -12.07
N ASP A 57 -1.15 -4.41 -13.19
CA ASP A 57 -1.13 -5.09 -14.48
C ASP A 57 0.06 -4.59 -15.31
N ILE A 58 0.92 -5.50 -15.75
CA ILE A 58 2.05 -5.21 -16.64
C ILE A 58 1.81 -5.91 -17.97
N ALA A 59 1.70 -5.14 -19.07
CA ALA A 59 1.62 -5.71 -20.40
C ALA A 59 2.94 -6.41 -20.76
N LEU A 60 2.86 -7.69 -21.15
CA LEU A 60 4.03 -8.46 -21.51
C LEU A 60 4.45 -8.18 -22.95
N THR A 61 5.75 -8.00 -23.14
CA THR A 61 6.35 -7.83 -24.47
C THR A 61 6.91 -9.16 -24.97
N SER A 62 6.62 -9.50 -26.21
CA SER A 62 7.09 -10.74 -26.82
C SER A 62 8.62 -10.87 -26.76
N GLY A 63 9.10 -11.99 -26.26
CA GLY A 63 10.52 -12.30 -26.11
C GLY A 63 11.23 -11.62 -24.93
N VAL A 64 10.55 -10.76 -24.17
CA VAL A 64 11.08 -10.18 -22.94
C VAL A 64 10.63 -11.03 -21.76
N ASP A 65 11.56 -11.65 -21.09
CA ASP A 65 11.31 -12.56 -19.95
C ASP A 65 11.38 -11.87 -18.59
N THR A 66 12.04 -10.73 -18.50
CA THR A 66 12.40 -10.07 -17.24
C THR A 66 11.57 -8.82 -16.98
N TYR A 67 10.90 -8.79 -15.82
CA TYR A 67 10.04 -7.68 -15.36
C TYR A 67 10.44 -7.24 -13.96
N SER A 68 10.29 -5.96 -13.66
CA SER A 68 10.64 -5.41 -12.35
C SER A 68 9.52 -5.61 -11.34
N ILE A 69 9.87 -5.98 -10.12
CA ILE A 69 8.95 -5.91 -8.98
C ILE A 69 8.61 -4.44 -8.72
N PRO A 70 7.35 -4.09 -8.40
CA PRO A 70 7.00 -2.73 -8.00
C PRO A 70 7.95 -2.21 -6.93
N TYR A 71 8.58 -1.06 -7.16
CA TYR A 71 9.64 -0.57 -6.27
C TYR A 71 9.12 -0.18 -4.88
N ARG A 72 7.82 0.08 -4.76
CA ARG A 72 7.12 0.37 -3.49
C ARG A 72 6.69 -0.89 -2.73
N ALA A 73 6.90 -2.09 -3.29
CA ALA A 73 6.52 -3.33 -2.60
C ALA A 73 7.30 -3.50 -1.29
N ILE A 74 6.62 -3.81 -0.20
CA ILE A 74 7.24 -4.07 1.11
C ILE A 74 8.26 -5.21 0.95
N GLY A 75 9.54 -4.90 1.28
CA GLY A 75 10.62 -5.86 1.17
C GLY A 75 10.84 -6.45 -0.23
N ARG A 76 10.31 -5.80 -1.27
CA ARG A 76 10.33 -6.32 -2.65
C ARG A 76 9.70 -7.71 -2.79
N THR A 77 8.73 -8.00 -1.93
CA THR A 77 8.01 -9.28 -1.94
C THR A 77 6.73 -9.19 -2.76
N LEU A 78 6.38 -10.29 -3.38
CA LEU A 78 5.13 -10.46 -4.10
C LEU A 78 4.25 -11.45 -3.34
N ARG A 79 2.96 -11.20 -3.36
CA ARG A 79 1.99 -12.08 -2.74
C ARG A 79 1.47 -13.16 -3.69
N ASP A 80 1.23 -12.77 -4.94
CA ASP A 80 0.73 -13.68 -5.98
C ASP A 80 1.08 -13.14 -7.36
N LEU A 81 1.15 -14.03 -8.34
CA LEU A 81 1.49 -13.70 -9.71
C LEU A 81 0.62 -14.50 -10.67
N LYS A 82 -0.10 -13.82 -11.55
CA LYS A 82 -0.99 -14.47 -12.51
C LYS A 82 -0.77 -13.97 -13.91
N LEU A 83 -0.83 -14.90 -14.85
CA LEU A 83 -0.88 -14.58 -16.26
C LEU A 83 -2.34 -14.34 -16.66
N LYS A 84 -2.64 -13.14 -17.18
CA LYS A 84 -3.95 -12.75 -17.67
C LYS A 84 -3.94 -12.77 -19.19
N TYR A 85 -4.89 -13.49 -19.77
CA TYR A 85 -5.12 -13.59 -21.19
C TYR A 85 -5.98 -12.42 -21.69
N SER A 86 -6.00 -12.21 -23.01
CA SER A 86 -6.82 -11.18 -23.65
C SER A 86 -8.32 -11.38 -23.47
N ASP A 87 -8.77 -12.60 -23.24
CA ASP A 87 -10.17 -12.95 -22.92
C ASP A 87 -10.54 -12.72 -21.45
N GLY A 88 -9.59 -12.25 -20.61
CA GLY A 88 -9.77 -12.02 -19.19
C GLY A 88 -9.58 -13.27 -18.32
N THR A 89 -9.33 -14.44 -18.90
CA THR A 89 -8.99 -15.64 -18.12
C THR A 89 -7.64 -15.48 -17.45
N LYS A 90 -7.46 -16.11 -16.28
CA LYS A 90 -6.23 -16.00 -15.48
C LYS A 90 -5.66 -17.39 -15.22
N LYS A 91 -4.34 -17.52 -15.37
CA LYS A 91 -3.57 -18.72 -15.06
C LYS A 91 -2.59 -18.41 -13.95
N ASP A 92 -2.53 -19.26 -12.94
CA ASP A 92 -1.50 -19.19 -11.90
C ASP A 92 -0.16 -19.61 -12.49
N LEU A 93 0.91 -18.89 -12.17
CA LEU A 93 2.28 -19.22 -12.54
C LEU A 93 2.95 -20.01 -11.41
N THR A 94 3.81 -20.95 -11.77
CA THR A 94 4.52 -21.77 -10.79
C THR A 94 5.87 -21.14 -10.46
N LEU A 95 6.13 -20.91 -9.15
CA LEU A 95 7.45 -20.51 -8.69
C LEU A 95 8.41 -21.71 -8.80
N ILE A 96 9.55 -21.51 -9.43
CA ILE A 96 10.63 -22.49 -9.57
C ILE A 96 11.91 -21.96 -8.93
N ASP A 97 12.84 -22.85 -8.62
CA ASP A 97 14.15 -22.45 -8.14
C ASP A 97 15.01 -21.92 -9.31
N ILE A 98 15.86 -20.94 -9.05
CA ILE A 98 16.80 -20.41 -10.02
C ILE A 98 17.81 -21.46 -10.49
N GLU A 99 18.11 -22.45 -9.66
CA GLU A 99 19.01 -23.56 -10.00
C GLU A 99 18.41 -24.46 -11.10
N ASP A 100 17.10 -24.48 -11.24
CA ASP A 100 16.38 -25.25 -12.26
C ASP A 100 16.26 -24.52 -13.59
N GLU A 101 16.83 -23.30 -13.74
CA GLU A 101 16.77 -22.49 -14.97
C GLU A 101 17.17 -23.27 -16.22
N HIS A 102 18.16 -24.14 -16.11
CA HIS A 102 18.67 -24.92 -17.22
C HIS A 102 17.75 -26.04 -17.74
N TYR A 103 16.71 -26.40 -16.96
CA TYR A 103 15.67 -27.35 -17.40
C TYR A 103 14.48 -26.68 -18.07
N LEU A 104 14.48 -25.34 -18.15
CA LEU A 104 13.32 -24.59 -18.63
C LEU A 104 13.19 -24.66 -20.15
N ALA A 105 11.96 -24.56 -20.62
CA ALA A 105 11.65 -24.56 -22.04
C ALA A 105 12.33 -23.40 -22.77
N VAL A 106 13.07 -23.68 -23.78
CA VAL A 106 13.71 -22.69 -24.66
C VAL A 106 12.74 -22.30 -25.75
N GLY A 107 12.50 -20.99 -25.90
CA GLY A 107 11.66 -20.45 -26.98
C GLY A 107 10.55 -19.55 -26.45
N ILE A 108 9.98 -18.75 -27.34
CA ILE A 108 8.90 -17.82 -27.05
C ILE A 108 7.57 -18.58 -27.04
N SER A 109 6.87 -18.57 -25.91
CA SER A 109 5.61 -19.29 -25.72
C SER A 109 4.74 -18.63 -24.64
N THR A 110 3.73 -19.35 -24.15
CA THR A 110 2.94 -18.94 -22.99
C THR A 110 3.69 -19.27 -21.71
N PRO A 111 4.02 -18.28 -20.86
CA PRO A 111 4.66 -18.54 -19.58
C PRO A 111 3.83 -19.46 -18.69
N ASP A 112 4.47 -20.39 -18.01
CA ASP A 112 3.85 -21.28 -17.02
C ASP A 112 4.55 -21.23 -15.66
N SER A 113 5.78 -20.72 -15.65
CA SER A 113 6.60 -20.64 -14.45
C SER A 113 7.36 -19.31 -14.37
N PHE A 114 7.90 -19.03 -13.20
CA PHE A 114 8.73 -17.87 -12.94
C PHE A 114 9.71 -18.15 -11.81
N TYR A 115 10.78 -17.36 -11.78
CA TYR A 115 11.72 -17.31 -10.65
C TYR A 115 12.15 -15.87 -10.38
N PHE A 116 12.79 -15.64 -9.21
CA PHE A 116 13.31 -14.33 -8.85
C PHE A 116 14.81 -14.26 -9.14
N LYS A 117 15.23 -13.15 -9.77
CA LYS A 117 16.64 -12.81 -9.98
C LYS A 117 16.91 -11.41 -9.44
N GLY A 118 17.37 -11.34 -8.20
CA GLY A 118 17.45 -10.07 -7.46
C GLY A 118 16.06 -9.49 -7.19
N ASP A 119 15.81 -8.28 -7.64
CA ASP A 119 14.52 -7.57 -7.56
C ASP A 119 13.65 -7.71 -8.82
N LYS A 120 13.94 -8.71 -9.64
CA LYS A 120 13.23 -8.96 -10.90
C LYS A 120 12.52 -10.30 -10.89
N ILE A 121 11.43 -10.36 -11.63
CA ILE A 121 10.68 -11.55 -11.98
C ILE A 121 11.16 -12.00 -13.35
N VAL A 122 11.58 -13.24 -13.47
CA VAL A 122 11.92 -13.84 -14.76
C VAL A 122 10.88 -14.89 -15.11
N LEU A 123 10.22 -14.73 -16.25
CA LEU A 123 9.17 -15.61 -16.74
C LEU A 123 9.78 -16.73 -17.60
N SER A 124 9.29 -17.93 -17.46
CA SER A 124 9.71 -19.06 -18.30
C SER A 124 8.50 -19.84 -18.83
N PRO A 125 8.48 -20.13 -20.11
CA PRO A 125 9.31 -19.56 -21.19
C PRO A 125 9.04 -18.06 -21.39
N PRO A 126 9.91 -17.33 -22.15
CA PRO A 126 9.65 -15.94 -22.52
C PRO A 126 8.28 -15.78 -23.18
N PRO A 127 7.49 -14.75 -22.81
CA PRO A 127 6.11 -14.60 -23.29
C PRO A 127 6.04 -14.32 -24.81
N SER A 128 5.01 -14.86 -25.46
CA SER A 128 4.53 -14.34 -26.73
C SER A 128 3.70 -13.06 -26.51
N SER A 129 3.22 -12.43 -27.59
CA SER A 129 2.37 -11.23 -27.47
C SER A 129 0.98 -11.53 -26.92
N GLY A 130 0.34 -10.53 -26.32
CA GLY A 130 -1.08 -10.57 -25.94
C GLY A 130 -1.36 -11.03 -24.51
N PHE A 131 -0.35 -11.10 -23.66
CA PHE A 131 -0.51 -11.43 -22.25
C PHE A 131 -0.28 -10.20 -21.36
N THR A 132 -0.89 -10.22 -20.17
CA THR A 132 -0.67 -9.26 -19.11
C THR A 132 -0.26 -10.01 -17.84
N LEU A 133 0.76 -9.53 -17.16
CA LEU A 133 1.19 -10.05 -15.86
C LEU A 133 0.44 -9.28 -14.77
N GLU A 134 -0.44 -9.96 -14.05
CA GLU A 134 -1.12 -9.42 -12.88
C GLU A 134 -0.29 -9.73 -11.64
N ILE A 135 0.23 -8.68 -11.01
CA ILE A 135 1.10 -8.76 -9.84
C ILE A 135 0.32 -8.32 -8.61
N TRP A 136 0.29 -9.15 -7.58
CA TRP A 136 -0.27 -8.84 -6.27
C TRP A 136 0.87 -8.56 -5.30
N TRP A 137 0.87 -7.37 -4.70
CA TRP A 137 1.94 -6.91 -3.84
C TRP A 137 1.40 -6.04 -2.71
N GLU A 138 2.19 -5.82 -1.66
CA GLU A 138 1.80 -5.02 -0.52
C GLU A 138 2.49 -3.66 -0.57
N MET A 139 1.69 -2.58 -0.57
CA MET A 139 2.19 -1.21 -0.53
C MET A 139 2.14 -0.69 0.91
N PRO A 140 3.27 -0.26 1.48
CA PRO A 140 3.27 0.36 2.81
C PRO A 140 2.50 1.69 2.79
N PRO A 141 2.01 2.16 3.96
CA PRO A 141 1.54 3.53 4.10
C PRO A 141 2.63 4.52 3.68
N SER A 142 2.23 5.62 3.05
CA SER A 142 3.13 6.71 2.70
C SER A 142 3.62 7.45 3.95
N SER A 143 4.81 8.03 3.89
CA SER A 143 5.38 8.84 4.96
C SER A 143 4.52 10.06 5.27
N LEU A 144 4.39 10.38 6.55
CA LEU A 144 3.53 11.48 7.00
C LEU A 144 4.19 12.83 6.77
N VAL A 145 3.44 13.74 6.16
CA VAL A 145 3.87 15.13 5.96
C VAL A 145 2.86 16.10 6.57
N ASP A 146 3.30 17.33 6.81
CA ASP A 146 2.39 18.39 7.21
C ASP A 146 1.36 18.66 6.10
N VAL A 147 0.13 19.01 6.49
CA VAL A 147 -0.95 19.32 5.54
C VAL A 147 -0.56 20.43 4.58
N THR A 148 0.27 21.37 4.99
CA THR A 148 0.77 22.48 4.15
C THR A 148 1.72 22.03 3.04
N SER A 149 2.27 20.81 3.12
CA SER A 149 3.10 20.20 2.09
C SER A 149 2.31 19.41 1.04
N SER A 150 0.98 19.44 1.12
CA SER A 150 0.07 18.74 0.23
C SER A 150 -1.03 19.67 -0.25
N ALA A 151 -1.58 19.40 -1.43
CA ALA A 151 -2.64 20.15 -2.05
C ALA A 151 -3.98 19.42 -1.90
N LYS A 152 -5.04 20.11 -1.47
CA LYS A 152 -6.38 19.53 -1.39
C LYS A 152 -7.13 19.77 -2.68
N VAL A 153 -7.70 18.72 -3.25
CA VAL A 153 -8.49 18.78 -4.49
C VAL A 153 -9.81 19.51 -4.25
N LEU A 154 -10.10 20.49 -5.06
CA LEU A 154 -11.36 21.22 -5.10
C LEU A 154 -12.26 20.73 -6.25
N SER A 155 -11.69 20.58 -7.44
CA SER A 155 -12.41 20.10 -8.63
C SER A 155 -11.45 19.46 -9.63
N VAL A 156 -12.01 18.65 -10.53
CA VAL A 156 -11.27 17.98 -11.61
C VAL A 156 -12.00 18.20 -12.92
N THR A 157 -11.25 18.56 -13.97
CA THR A 157 -11.78 18.77 -15.32
C THR A 157 -10.83 18.13 -16.32
N GLY A 158 -11.16 16.93 -16.80
CA GLY A 158 -10.25 16.15 -17.64
C GLY A 158 -8.97 15.77 -16.88
N ASP A 159 -7.82 16.18 -17.40
CA ASP A 159 -6.51 15.95 -16.78
C ASP A 159 -6.00 17.16 -15.97
N ASP A 160 -6.87 18.14 -15.71
CA ASP A 160 -6.59 19.31 -14.90
C ASP A 160 -7.27 19.20 -13.52
N VAL A 161 -6.50 19.39 -12.47
CA VAL A 161 -6.98 19.34 -11.09
C VAL A 161 -6.80 20.71 -10.44
N THR A 162 -7.90 21.31 -10.00
CA THR A 162 -7.86 22.55 -9.22
C THR A 162 -7.75 22.22 -7.75
N VAL A 163 -6.78 22.85 -7.09
CA VAL A 163 -6.46 22.63 -5.67
C VAL A 163 -6.67 23.90 -4.84
N ASP A 164 -6.73 23.78 -3.54
CA ASP A 164 -6.85 24.89 -2.60
C ASP A 164 -5.61 25.80 -2.59
N ALA A 165 -4.44 25.18 -2.57
CA ALA A 165 -3.14 25.86 -2.64
C ALA A 165 -2.11 24.92 -3.27
N VAL A 166 -1.15 25.46 -4.00
CA VAL A 166 -0.01 24.69 -4.52
C VAL A 166 1.14 24.79 -3.53
N PRO A 167 1.54 23.70 -2.86
CA PRO A 167 2.70 23.70 -2.00
C PRO A 167 4.00 24.00 -2.76
N SER A 168 4.93 24.68 -2.12
CA SER A 168 6.20 25.10 -2.73
C SER A 168 7.11 23.93 -3.17
N ASN A 169 6.86 22.73 -2.64
CA ASN A 169 7.56 21.50 -2.98
C ASN A 169 7.03 20.82 -4.26
N LEU A 170 5.88 21.27 -4.80
CA LEU A 170 5.34 20.78 -6.06
C LEU A 170 5.84 21.66 -7.21
N THR A 171 6.57 21.07 -8.13
CA THR A 171 7.11 21.73 -9.33
C THR A 171 6.79 20.92 -10.58
N ILE A 172 6.93 21.52 -11.75
CA ILE A 172 6.76 20.81 -13.03
C ILE A 172 7.72 19.62 -13.09
N SER A 173 7.26 18.51 -13.63
CA SER A 173 7.94 17.21 -13.69
C SER A 173 8.06 16.47 -12.34
N THR A 174 7.58 17.04 -11.24
CA THR A 174 7.49 16.32 -9.96
C THR A 174 6.47 15.20 -10.06
N GLN A 175 6.79 14.04 -9.53
CA GLN A 175 5.85 12.94 -9.39
C GLN A 175 5.03 13.10 -8.10
N VAL A 176 3.74 12.83 -8.19
CA VAL A 176 2.79 13.00 -7.10
C VAL A 176 1.89 11.77 -6.96
N ASP A 177 1.36 11.64 -5.76
CA ASP A 177 0.39 10.62 -5.39
C ASP A 177 -0.96 11.25 -5.10
N PHE A 178 -2.04 10.52 -5.45
CA PHE A 178 -3.41 10.88 -5.12
C PHE A 178 -3.89 10.04 -3.95
N ILE A 179 -4.34 10.70 -2.90
CA ILE A 179 -4.72 10.09 -1.63
C ILE A 179 -6.20 10.36 -1.39
N SER A 180 -6.97 9.29 -1.22
CA SER A 180 -8.40 9.37 -0.97
C SER A 180 -8.71 10.02 0.37
N SER A 181 -9.71 10.92 0.37
CA SER A 181 -10.28 11.48 1.60
C SER A 181 -11.22 10.51 2.32
N ILE A 182 -11.61 9.41 1.65
CA ILE A 182 -12.49 8.38 2.22
C ILE A 182 -11.74 7.62 3.33
N PRO A 183 -12.40 7.29 4.46
CA PRO A 183 -11.78 6.50 5.53
C PRO A 183 -11.13 5.22 5.03
N GLY A 184 -9.87 5.04 5.40
CA GLY A 184 -8.92 4.12 4.80
C GLY A 184 -7.77 4.88 4.17
N TYR A 185 -8.07 6.07 3.62
CA TYR A 185 -7.10 7.06 3.10
C TYR A 185 -6.05 6.46 2.16
N SER A 186 -6.47 5.48 1.35
CA SER A 186 -5.57 4.76 0.45
C SER A 186 -5.02 5.68 -0.65
N THR A 187 -3.77 5.46 -1.03
CA THR A 187 -3.23 5.99 -2.27
C THR A 187 -3.80 5.18 -3.42
N TYR A 188 -4.63 5.80 -4.27
CA TYR A 188 -5.30 5.11 -5.39
C TYR A 188 -4.67 5.41 -6.74
N ALA A 189 -3.85 6.46 -6.83
CA ALA A 189 -2.99 6.72 -7.98
C ALA A 189 -1.63 7.21 -7.49
N TYR A 190 -0.58 6.66 -8.01
CA TYR A 190 0.79 6.95 -7.60
C TYR A 190 1.69 7.24 -8.81
N ASP A 191 2.79 7.93 -8.57
CA ASP A 191 3.83 8.25 -9.57
C ASP A 191 3.30 9.05 -10.78
N ARG A 192 2.34 9.95 -10.54
CA ARG A 192 1.79 10.80 -11.62
C ARG A 192 2.64 12.05 -11.79
N ALA A 193 3.27 12.19 -12.96
CA ALA A 193 4.09 13.35 -13.26
C ALA A 193 3.25 14.58 -13.56
N LEU A 194 3.55 15.71 -12.89
CA LEU A 194 2.99 17.01 -13.20
C LEU A 194 3.59 17.54 -14.50
N THR A 195 2.74 17.94 -15.44
CA THR A 195 3.17 18.51 -16.73
C THR A 195 3.16 20.03 -16.72
N ASN A 196 2.23 20.64 -15.98
CA ASN A 196 2.14 22.09 -15.86
C ASN A 196 1.49 22.53 -14.54
N ILE A 197 1.76 23.77 -14.14
CA ILE A 197 1.16 24.40 -12.94
C ILE A 197 0.78 25.84 -13.32
N VAL A 198 -0.51 26.16 -13.28
CA VAL A 198 -1.02 27.50 -13.56
C VAL A 198 -1.92 27.95 -12.40
N GLY A 199 -1.44 28.89 -11.59
CA GLY A 199 -2.16 29.33 -10.40
C GLY A 199 -2.38 28.18 -9.43
N THR A 200 -3.64 27.80 -9.22
CA THR A 200 -4.05 26.66 -8.38
C THR A 200 -4.43 25.41 -9.20
N THR A 201 -4.14 25.39 -10.50
CA THR A 201 -4.45 24.26 -11.37
C THR A 201 -3.17 23.46 -11.66
N LEU A 202 -3.25 22.16 -11.38
CA LEU A 202 -2.22 21.17 -11.66
C LEU A 202 -2.65 20.37 -12.89
N SER A 203 -1.84 20.36 -13.95
CA SER A 203 -2.11 19.61 -15.18
C SER A 203 -1.26 18.35 -15.25
N PHE A 204 -1.85 17.29 -15.79
CA PHE A 204 -1.22 15.98 -15.96
C PHE A 204 -1.18 15.60 -17.46
N ALA A 205 -0.50 14.53 -17.79
CA ALA A 205 -0.45 14.04 -19.17
C ALA A 205 -1.84 13.61 -19.65
N THR A 206 -2.14 13.89 -20.91
CA THR A 206 -3.45 13.60 -21.51
C THR A 206 -3.87 12.13 -21.32
N GLY A 207 -5.05 11.94 -20.76
CA GLY A 207 -5.61 10.62 -20.47
C GLY A 207 -5.06 9.93 -19.20
N SER A 208 -4.10 10.54 -18.49
CA SER A 208 -3.48 9.94 -17.31
C SER A 208 -4.42 9.82 -16.12
N LEU A 209 -5.43 10.67 -16.05
CA LEU A 209 -6.43 10.68 -14.98
C LEU A 209 -7.77 10.07 -15.40
N SER A 210 -7.97 9.73 -16.68
CA SER A 210 -9.26 9.31 -17.25
C SER A 210 -9.87 8.05 -16.59
N ALA A 211 -9.03 7.15 -16.07
CA ALA A 211 -9.47 5.93 -15.39
C ALA A 211 -9.62 6.11 -13.86
N LEU A 212 -9.36 7.31 -13.33
CA LEU A 212 -9.35 7.57 -11.90
C LEU A 212 -10.65 8.29 -11.48
N THR A 213 -11.18 7.88 -10.34
CA THR A 213 -12.31 8.58 -9.70
C THR A 213 -11.75 9.51 -8.63
N ILE A 214 -11.33 10.70 -9.06
CA ILE A 214 -10.82 11.74 -8.16
C ILE A 214 -12.01 12.56 -7.66
N THR A 215 -12.09 12.72 -6.33
CA THR A 215 -13.18 13.46 -5.70
C THR A 215 -12.70 14.73 -5.02
N ALA A 216 -13.57 15.74 -4.96
CA ALA A 216 -13.30 16.94 -4.17
C ALA A 216 -13.07 16.54 -2.68
N GLY A 217 -11.99 17.05 -2.11
CA GLY A 217 -11.57 16.70 -0.75
C GLY A 217 -10.40 15.72 -0.69
N ASP A 218 -10.06 15.03 -1.79
CA ASP A 218 -8.86 14.21 -1.88
C ASP A 218 -7.60 15.08 -1.80
N TYR A 219 -6.46 14.44 -1.60
CA TYR A 219 -5.18 15.15 -1.49
C TYR A 219 -4.20 14.71 -2.57
N ILE A 220 -3.40 15.66 -3.02
CA ILE A 220 -2.24 15.44 -3.89
C ILE A 220 -1.01 15.76 -3.07
N SER A 221 -0.08 14.83 -3.00
CA SER A 221 1.16 14.97 -2.25
C SER A 221 2.34 14.51 -3.09
N LEU A 222 3.55 14.82 -2.67
CA LEU A 222 4.75 14.24 -3.28
C LEU A 222 4.72 12.73 -3.22
N ILE A 223 5.46 12.12 -4.13
CA ILE A 223 5.68 10.68 -4.17
C ILE A 223 5.99 10.13 -2.76
N GLU A 224 5.32 9.03 -2.41
CA GLU A 224 5.50 8.33 -1.12
C GLU A 224 5.21 9.17 0.14
N THR A 225 4.51 10.30 0.01
CA THR A 225 4.11 11.14 1.15
C THR A 225 2.61 11.30 1.27
N SER A 226 2.10 11.53 2.48
CA SER A 226 0.67 11.68 2.75
C SER A 226 0.40 12.64 3.91
N PRO A 227 -0.56 13.59 3.75
CA PRO A 227 -1.05 14.40 4.86
C PRO A 227 -2.09 13.66 5.70
N LEU A 228 -2.44 12.42 5.31
CA LEU A 228 -3.44 11.57 5.96
C LEU A 228 -2.79 10.30 6.48
N VAL A 229 -3.12 9.92 7.70
CA VAL A 229 -2.68 8.64 8.29
C VAL A 229 -3.43 7.49 7.63
N GLN A 230 -2.74 6.69 6.84
CA GLN A 230 -3.28 5.61 6.01
C GLN A 230 -3.46 4.29 6.77
N LEU A 231 -3.99 4.38 7.99
CA LEU A 231 -4.25 3.25 8.85
C LEU A 231 -5.75 3.18 9.20
N PRO A 232 -6.27 2.01 9.61
CA PRO A 232 -7.61 1.90 10.16
C PRO A 232 -7.80 2.86 11.33
N ARG A 233 -9.00 3.43 11.46
CA ARG A 233 -9.31 4.38 12.53
C ARG A 233 -9.06 3.79 13.92
N GLU A 234 -9.28 2.52 14.06
CA GLU A 234 -9.11 1.74 15.29
C GLU A 234 -7.66 1.66 15.75
N CYS A 235 -6.71 1.90 14.84
CA CYS A 235 -5.28 1.91 15.14
C CYS A 235 -4.80 3.25 15.74
N MET A 236 -5.60 4.32 15.65
CA MET A 236 -5.15 5.65 16.01
C MET A 236 -4.78 5.80 17.50
N PRO A 237 -5.57 5.31 18.48
CA PRO A 237 -5.21 5.41 19.89
C PRO A 237 -3.86 4.75 20.17
N PHE A 238 -3.64 3.56 19.62
CA PHE A 238 -2.38 2.82 19.79
C PHE A 238 -1.17 3.54 19.15
N LEU A 239 -1.34 4.10 17.93
CA LEU A 239 -0.31 4.93 17.29
C LEU A 239 0.03 6.15 18.14
N GLU A 240 -0.98 6.88 18.62
CA GLU A 240 -0.79 8.07 19.47
C GLU A 240 -0.05 7.73 20.77
N THR A 241 -0.40 6.60 21.42
CA THR A 241 0.27 6.15 22.65
C THR A 241 1.72 5.77 22.40
N LEU A 242 2.02 4.98 21.34
CA LEU A 242 3.38 4.59 21.00
C LEU A 242 4.27 5.77 20.60
N ALA A 243 3.73 6.69 19.79
CA ALA A 243 4.46 7.91 19.39
C ALA A 243 4.74 8.79 20.63
N SER A 244 3.75 8.99 21.50
CA SER A 244 3.90 9.73 22.75
C SER A 244 4.98 9.14 23.64
N ARG A 245 5.02 7.80 23.78
CA ARG A 245 6.08 7.11 24.55
C ARG A 245 7.46 7.37 23.99
N ARG A 246 7.65 7.27 22.66
CA ARG A 246 8.95 7.54 22.02
C ARG A 246 9.39 8.99 22.21
N ILE A 247 8.45 9.93 22.16
CA ILE A 247 8.72 11.35 22.41
C ILE A 247 9.16 11.57 23.85
N LEU A 248 8.44 11.00 24.83
CA LEU A 248 8.81 11.11 26.25
C LEU A 248 10.17 10.47 26.55
N GLN A 249 10.48 9.33 25.89
CA GLN A 249 11.82 8.72 25.96
C GLN A 249 12.90 9.67 25.43
N ALA A 250 12.66 10.32 24.28
CA ALA A 250 13.60 11.24 23.67
C ALA A 250 13.84 12.50 24.52
N ILE A 251 12.83 12.96 25.24
CA ILE A 251 12.88 14.13 26.14
C ILE A 251 13.47 13.74 27.51
N GLY A 252 13.46 12.44 27.88
CA GLY A 252 13.92 11.96 29.18
C GLY A 252 12.89 12.09 30.30
N ASP A 253 11.60 12.22 29.97
CA ASP A 253 10.51 12.24 30.94
C ASP A 253 10.09 10.82 31.35
N PHE A 254 10.75 10.29 32.38
CA PHE A 254 10.49 8.93 32.89
C PHE A 254 9.18 8.81 33.66
N GLU A 255 8.69 9.89 34.30
CA GLU A 255 7.41 9.88 35.00
C GLU A 255 6.24 9.81 34.02
N GLY A 256 6.22 10.65 33.00
CA GLY A 256 5.25 10.60 31.92
C GLY A 256 5.26 9.25 31.20
N LEU A 257 6.47 8.67 30.98
CA LEU A 257 6.62 7.35 30.36
C LEU A 257 5.98 6.24 31.20
N LYS A 258 6.13 6.27 32.53
CA LYS A 258 5.53 5.30 33.43
C LYS A 258 4.01 5.37 33.42
N MET A 259 3.44 6.58 33.38
CA MET A 259 1.98 6.78 33.31
C MET A 259 1.38 6.24 32.01
N LEU A 260 2.06 6.39 30.87
CA LEU A 260 1.61 5.86 29.58
C LEU A 260 1.87 4.36 29.40
N GLY A 261 2.62 3.73 30.31
CA GLY A 261 3.01 2.31 30.19
C GLY A 261 1.84 1.33 30.28
N GLU A 262 0.88 1.62 31.12
CA GLU A 262 -0.32 0.77 31.34
C GLU A 262 -1.30 0.88 30.18
N ASP A 263 -1.48 2.08 29.62
CA ASP A 263 -2.40 2.33 28.49
C ASP A 263 -1.99 1.58 27.22
N ASN A 264 -0.70 1.34 27.02
CA ASN A 264 -0.20 0.72 25.78
C ASN A 264 -0.71 -0.70 25.55
N ASP A 265 -0.73 -1.53 26.57
CA ASP A 265 -1.14 -2.93 26.45
C ASP A 265 -2.66 -3.05 26.23
N ASP A 266 -3.42 -2.15 26.81
CA ASP A 266 -4.86 -2.12 26.64
C ASP A 266 -5.25 -1.56 25.26
N ASP A 267 -4.58 -0.52 24.77
CA ASP A 267 -4.76 0.01 23.42
C ASP A 267 -4.44 -1.06 22.36
N LEU A 268 -3.36 -1.85 22.55
CA LEU A 268 -3.00 -2.96 21.66
C LEU A 268 -4.06 -4.07 21.66
N LYS A 269 -4.52 -4.50 22.84
CA LYS A 269 -5.59 -5.50 22.95
C LYS A 269 -6.88 -5.04 22.30
N GLN A 270 -7.25 -3.78 22.50
CA GLN A 270 -8.44 -3.19 21.91
C GLN A 270 -8.31 -3.10 20.39
N MET A 271 -7.16 -2.65 19.88
CA MET A 271 -6.88 -2.61 18.44
C MET A 271 -6.99 -4.01 17.81
N ARG A 272 -6.35 -5.03 18.41
CA ARG A 272 -6.44 -6.42 17.93
C ARG A 272 -7.88 -6.90 17.88
N ARG A 273 -8.65 -6.68 18.94
CA ARG A 273 -10.07 -7.07 19.02
C ARG A 273 -10.93 -6.41 17.94
N LEU A 274 -10.67 -5.15 17.61
CA LEU A 274 -11.42 -4.42 16.59
C LEU A 274 -10.98 -4.77 15.16
N LEU A 275 -9.72 -5.18 14.99
CA LEU A 275 -9.18 -5.60 13.69
C LEU A 275 -9.40 -7.10 13.39
N GLU A 276 -10.04 -7.85 14.28
CA GLU A 276 -10.40 -9.26 14.01
C GLU A 276 -11.08 -9.47 12.64
N PRO A 277 -11.04 -10.68 12.07
CA PRO A 277 -11.56 -10.97 10.74
C PRO A 277 -12.96 -10.43 10.51
N ARG A 278 -13.20 -9.88 9.31
CA ARG A 278 -14.51 -9.29 8.94
C ARG A 278 -15.67 -10.28 8.95
N ILE A 279 -15.36 -11.55 8.80
CA ILE A 279 -16.35 -12.63 8.82
C ILE A 279 -16.00 -13.52 10.01
N ARG A 280 -16.89 -13.54 11.01
CA ARG A 280 -16.81 -14.45 12.14
C ARG A 280 -17.49 -15.75 11.70
N GLY A 281 -16.69 -16.78 11.50
CA GLY A 281 -17.13 -18.11 11.12
C GLY A 281 -16.15 -18.81 10.19
N GLU A 282 -16.18 -20.12 10.19
CA GLU A 282 -15.41 -20.92 9.25
C GLU A 282 -16.03 -20.83 7.84
N ALA A 283 -15.17 -20.91 6.82
CA ALA A 283 -15.66 -20.97 5.44
C ALA A 283 -16.51 -22.23 5.25
N THR A 284 -17.79 -22.04 5.02
CA THR A 284 -18.75 -23.16 4.83
C THR A 284 -18.59 -23.87 3.48
N LYS A 285 -17.77 -23.32 2.58
CA LYS A 285 -17.57 -23.89 1.24
C LYS A 285 -16.08 -23.97 0.92
N ILE A 286 -15.57 -25.19 0.82
CA ILE A 286 -14.24 -25.46 0.29
C ILE A 286 -14.29 -25.40 -1.22
N ILE A 287 -13.63 -24.41 -1.84
CA ILE A 287 -13.48 -24.33 -3.29
C ILE A 287 -12.26 -25.17 -3.66
N ASN A 288 -12.49 -26.34 -4.23
CA ASN A 288 -11.41 -27.18 -4.74
C ASN A 288 -10.85 -26.62 -6.06
N ARG A 289 -9.83 -25.79 -5.97
CA ARG A 289 -9.15 -25.19 -7.15
C ARG A 289 -8.27 -26.17 -7.93
N LYS A 290 -7.85 -27.30 -7.31
CA LYS A 290 -6.89 -28.25 -7.92
C LYS A 290 -7.53 -29.52 -8.47
N GLY A 291 -8.85 -29.62 -8.51
CA GLY A 291 -9.52 -30.79 -9.09
C GLY A 291 -9.32 -32.12 -8.36
N LEU A 292 -8.60 -32.13 -7.21
CA LEU A 292 -8.26 -33.33 -6.44
C LEU A 292 -9.49 -34.12 -5.97
N LEU A 293 -10.64 -33.46 -5.75
CA LEU A 293 -11.88 -34.12 -5.35
C LEU A 293 -12.72 -34.63 -6.54
N ARG A 294 -12.41 -34.28 -7.78
CA ARG A 294 -13.09 -34.84 -8.95
C ARG A 294 -12.64 -36.27 -9.27
N GLY A 295 -11.46 -36.68 -8.84
CA GLY A 295 -10.94 -38.03 -9.08
C GLY A 295 -11.55 -39.15 -8.23
N VAL A 296 -12.21 -38.83 -7.12
CA VAL A 296 -12.74 -39.83 -6.20
C VAL A 296 -14.13 -40.30 -6.59
N HIS A 297 -14.91 -39.52 -7.35
CA HIS A 297 -16.29 -39.85 -7.68
C HIS A 297 -16.46 -40.72 -8.94
N ASN A 298 -15.41 -40.95 -9.72
CA ASN A 298 -15.48 -41.73 -10.98
C ASN A 298 -15.01 -43.19 -10.84
N ARG A 299 -14.65 -43.65 -9.63
CA ARG A 299 -14.21 -45.06 -9.44
C ARG A 299 -15.35 -46.07 -9.11
N ASN A 300 -16.59 -45.62 -8.97
CA ASN A 300 -17.72 -46.51 -8.64
C ASN A 300 -18.73 -46.68 -9.77
N ARG A 301 -18.34 -46.55 -11.02
CA ARG A 301 -19.19 -46.92 -12.18
C ARG A 301 -18.46 -47.81 -13.16
N ILE A 302 -17.96 -48.93 -12.69
CA ILE A 302 -17.75 -50.11 -13.54
C ILE A 302 -17.93 -51.28 -12.59
N LEU A 303 -19.12 -51.85 -12.58
CA LEU A 303 -19.44 -53.23 -12.31
C LEU A 303 -21.01 -53.33 -12.22
N TYR A 304 -21.58 -53.60 -13.31
CA TYR A 304 -22.62 -54.56 -13.71
C TYR A 304 -23.13 -54.21 -15.09
#